data_a226e180f351c16813c0ea66a8d69899
#
_entry.id   a226e180f351c16813c0ea66a8d69899
#
_cell.length_a   1.000
_cell.length_b   1.000
_cell.length_c   1.000
_cell.angle_alpha   90.00
_cell.angle_beta   90.00
_cell.angle_gamma   90.00
#
_symmetry.space_group_name_H-M   'P 1'
#
loop_
_entity.id
_entity.type
_entity.pdbx_description
1 polymer ?
#
loop_
_entity_poly.entity_id
_entity_poly.type
_entity_poly.pdbx_seq_one_letter_code
_entity_poly.pdbx_strand_id
1 'polypeptide(L)'
;MHRTERIRTVLACPSCHGRLSDHLTCVQCGQVGTGTGGKFNFGGFGESELRQDPLNRIKESVKRRLGRVYPAAIAVLAPVLPTRFAKPFLRSFDLSQDLVADLGSGTHRRAPSLICIDGGEYGEVDIVTDLRTLPLAADSLDGLMSVAVLEHVPDPEVHITEMHRVLAPGGRLLCFIPFMQPFHASPFDFQRFTDVGMRELFHQFEVLSVRVGAGPTSALLWVLQEWLALVLSLGSRRAYRVLLPLMWILSPLKLIDLLLARHPNASVIASGFVVEARKPLASGETRG
;
A
#
# COMPACT_ATOMS: atom_id res chain seq x y z
N MET A 1 3.13 12.13 23.54
CA MET A 1 1.85 12.57 22.94
C MET A 1 1.15 11.35 22.37
N HIS A 2 -0.16 11.19 22.63
CA HIS A 2 -0.93 10.06 22.10
C HIS A 2 -1.03 10.15 20.56
N ARG A 3 -1.10 9.00 19.83
CA ARG A 3 -1.14 8.96 18.35
C ARG A 3 -2.25 9.87 17.78
N THR A 4 -3.44 9.85 18.33
CA THR A 4 -4.57 10.70 17.90
C THR A 4 -4.25 12.19 17.98
N GLU A 5 -3.52 12.63 19.01
CA GLU A 5 -3.10 14.03 19.16
C GLU A 5 -2.08 14.40 18.10
N ARG A 6 -1.12 13.51 17.82
CA ARG A 6 -0.13 13.71 16.73
C ARG A 6 -0.82 13.83 15.36
N ILE A 7 -1.82 13.00 15.08
CA ILE A 7 -2.59 13.10 13.84
C ILE A 7 -3.28 14.46 13.76
N ARG A 8 -3.93 14.93 14.84
CA ARG A 8 -4.61 16.23 14.86
C ARG A 8 -3.71 17.40 14.52
N THR A 9 -2.43 17.38 14.87
CA THR A 9 -1.48 18.45 14.56
C THR A 9 -1.21 18.63 13.07
N VAL A 10 -1.44 17.60 12.27
CA VAL A 10 -1.16 17.60 10.81
C VAL A 10 -2.42 17.52 9.96
N LEU A 11 -3.63 17.43 10.57
CA LEU A 11 -4.87 17.44 9.79
C LEU A 11 -5.11 18.76 9.08
N ALA A 12 -5.53 18.67 7.81
CA ALA A 12 -5.97 19.78 6.99
C ALA A 12 -7.19 19.37 6.16
N CYS A 13 -7.89 20.33 5.60
CA CYS A 13 -9.03 20.05 4.73
C CYS A 13 -8.59 19.31 3.46
N PRO A 14 -9.19 18.17 3.08
CA PRO A 14 -8.81 17.45 1.86
C PRO A 14 -9.13 18.24 0.58
N SER A 15 -10.09 19.17 0.62
CA SER A 15 -10.54 19.89 -0.58
C SER A 15 -9.74 21.18 -0.85
N CYS A 16 -9.37 21.94 0.18
CA CYS A 16 -8.69 23.24 0.02
C CYS A 16 -7.42 23.37 0.87
N HIS A 17 -7.04 22.33 1.60
CA HIS A 17 -5.90 22.27 2.53
C HIS A 17 -5.93 23.32 3.64
N GLY A 18 -7.08 23.98 3.83
CA GLY A 18 -7.29 24.96 4.89
C GLY A 18 -7.40 24.30 6.27
N ARG A 19 -7.33 25.15 7.29
CA ARG A 19 -7.40 24.72 8.69
C ARG A 19 -8.75 24.10 9.01
N LEU A 20 -8.73 23.02 9.79
CA LEU A 20 -9.92 22.40 10.37
C LEU A 20 -10.16 22.91 11.80
N SER A 21 -11.43 23.09 12.16
CA SER A 21 -11.86 23.34 13.53
C SER A 21 -11.73 22.04 14.38
N ASP A 22 -11.93 22.17 15.70
CA ASP A 22 -11.96 21.00 16.61
C ASP A 22 -13.05 19.98 16.22
N HIS A 23 -14.11 20.43 15.54
CA HIS A 23 -15.19 19.60 15.00
C HIS A 23 -14.94 19.10 13.58
N LEU A 24 -13.70 19.20 13.07
CA LEU A 24 -13.30 18.76 11.73
C LEU A 24 -14.06 19.47 10.59
N THR A 25 -14.54 20.68 10.83
CA THR A 25 -15.14 21.52 9.79
C THR A 25 -14.09 22.50 9.26
N CYS A 26 -13.92 22.58 7.95
CA CYS A 26 -13.00 23.50 7.32
C CYS A 26 -13.49 24.94 7.48
N VAL A 27 -12.64 25.82 8.00
CA VAL A 27 -12.97 27.25 8.22
C VAL A 27 -13.04 28.06 6.92
N GLN A 28 -12.50 27.53 5.82
CA GLN A 28 -12.46 28.22 4.52
C GLN A 28 -13.56 27.77 3.56
N CYS A 29 -13.75 26.45 3.37
CA CYS A 29 -14.70 25.92 2.38
C CYS A 29 -15.91 25.19 2.99
N GLY A 30 -15.98 25.04 4.31
CA GLY A 30 -17.09 24.38 4.99
C GLY A 30 -17.10 22.85 4.90
N GLN A 31 -16.11 22.21 4.25
CA GLN A 31 -16.00 20.75 4.20
C GLN A 31 -16.00 20.16 5.60
N VAL A 32 -16.79 19.12 5.83
CA VAL A 32 -16.96 18.50 7.13
C VAL A 32 -16.37 17.09 7.10
N GLY A 33 -15.48 16.81 8.05
CA GLY A 33 -15.07 15.45 8.41
C GLY A 33 -15.81 14.96 9.65
N THR A 34 -15.73 13.68 9.94
CA THR A 34 -16.25 13.10 11.19
C THR A 34 -15.11 12.46 11.99
N GLY A 35 -15.22 12.49 13.30
CA GLY A 35 -14.21 11.90 14.18
C GLY A 35 -14.84 11.22 15.38
N THR A 36 -14.57 9.93 15.57
CA THR A 36 -15.05 9.15 16.72
C THR A 36 -13.96 8.17 17.18
N GLY A 37 -13.73 8.08 18.49
CA GLY A 37 -12.83 7.07 19.06
C GLY A 37 -11.37 7.16 18.56
N GLY A 38 -10.90 8.34 18.17
CA GLY A 38 -9.54 8.54 17.66
C GLY A 38 -9.37 8.23 16.16
N LYS A 39 -10.45 7.97 15.43
CA LYS A 39 -10.50 7.81 13.99
C LYS A 39 -11.08 9.06 13.33
N PHE A 40 -10.63 9.37 12.13
CA PHE A 40 -11.05 10.51 11.31
C PHE A 40 -11.58 10.00 9.98
N ASN A 41 -12.74 10.50 9.55
CA ASN A 41 -13.35 10.10 8.27
C ASN A 41 -13.71 11.36 7.47
N PHE A 42 -13.11 11.47 6.29
CA PHE A 42 -13.31 12.55 5.31
C PHE A 42 -13.98 12.06 4.02
N GLY A 43 -14.54 10.87 4.04
CA GLY A 43 -15.07 10.17 2.88
C GLY A 43 -14.00 9.28 2.22
N GLY A 44 -14.35 8.04 2.01
CA GLY A 44 -13.53 7.03 1.35
C GLY A 44 -14.36 6.26 0.33
N PHE A 45 -13.91 5.08 -0.03
CA PHE A 45 -14.71 4.17 -0.87
C PHE A 45 -15.98 3.77 -0.14
N GLY A 46 -17.13 3.88 -0.80
CA GLY A 46 -18.40 3.39 -0.25
C GLY A 46 -18.32 1.89 0.01
N GLU A 47 -19.05 1.40 1.05
CA GLU A 47 -19.15 -0.05 1.32
C GLU A 47 -19.62 -0.86 0.09
N SER A 48 -20.36 -0.23 -0.82
CA SER A 48 -20.83 -0.85 -2.07
C SER A 48 -19.69 -1.17 -3.04
N GLU A 49 -18.63 -0.36 -3.10
CA GLU A 49 -17.46 -0.59 -3.96
C GLU A 49 -16.56 -1.68 -3.41
N LEU A 50 -16.36 -1.72 -2.08
CA LEU A 50 -15.58 -2.76 -1.41
C LEU A 50 -16.28 -4.15 -1.46
N ARG A 51 -17.60 -4.19 -1.60
CA ARG A 51 -18.38 -5.45 -1.64
C ARG A 51 -18.45 -6.11 -3.02
N GLN A 52 -17.92 -5.48 -4.07
CA GLN A 52 -18.05 -6.00 -5.45
C GLN A 52 -17.10 -7.17 -5.75
N ASP A 53 -16.06 -7.40 -4.95
CA ASP A 53 -15.15 -8.55 -5.14
C ASP A 53 -15.67 -9.81 -4.41
N PRO A 54 -16.13 -10.85 -5.17
CA PRO A 54 -16.55 -12.12 -4.58
C PRO A 54 -15.43 -12.83 -3.79
N LEU A 55 -14.16 -12.60 -4.17
CA LEU A 55 -13.00 -13.17 -3.49
C LEU A 55 -12.79 -12.54 -2.11
N ASN A 56 -13.12 -11.27 -1.93
CA ASN A 56 -13.02 -10.62 -0.62
C ASN A 56 -14.00 -11.25 0.38
N ARG A 57 -15.21 -11.63 -0.03
CA ARG A 57 -16.15 -12.37 0.82
C ARG A 57 -15.59 -13.73 1.26
N ILE A 58 -14.93 -14.43 0.35
CA ILE A 58 -14.28 -15.72 0.66
C ILE A 58 -13.12 -15.50 1.62
N LYS A 59 -12.25 -14.51 1.35
CA LYS A 59 -11.12 -14.13 2.22
C LYS A 59 -11.59 -13.78 3.63
N GLU A 60 -12.65 -12.98 3.78
CA GLU A 60 -13.21 -12.64 5.09
C GLU A 60 -13.82 -13.84 5.80
N SER A 61 -14.52 -14.72 5.08
CA SER A 61 -15.08 -15.95 5.65
C SER A 61 -13.96 -16.89 6.13
N VAL A 62 -12.90 -17.05 5.33
CA VAL A 62 -11.73 -17.86 5.68
C VAL A 62 -10.97 -17.23 6.85
N LYS A 63 -10.76 -15.93 6.85
CA LYS A 63 -10.14 -15.17 7.95
C LYS A 63 -10.90 -15.37 9.26
N ARG A 64 -12.23 -15.29 9.22
CA ARG A 64 -13.10 -15.51 10.39
C ARG A 64 -13.01 -16.95 10.91
N ARG A 65 -12.92 -17.94 10.02
CA ARG A 65 -12.81 -19.38 10.39
C ARG A 65 -11.44 -19.74 10.93
N LEU A 66 -10.37 -19.23 10.34
CA LEU A 66 -8.99 -19.55 10.71
C LEU A 66 -8.47 -18.66 11.87
N GLY A 67 -9.11 -17.54 12.18
CA GLY A 67 -8.73 -16.68 13.30
C GLY A 67 -7.22 -16.37 13.35
N ARG A 68 -6.56 -16.71 14.44
CA ARG A 68 -5.12 -16.47 14.67
C ARG A 68 -4.19 -17.24 13.71
N VAL A 69 -4.66 -18.32 13.08
CA VAL A 69 -3.85 -19.14 12.15
C VAL A 69 -3.86 -18.53 10.74
N TYR A 70 -4.84 -17.67 10.41
CA TYR A 70 -4.99 -17.08 9.10
C TYR A 70 -3.73 -16.37 8.55
N PRO A 71 -3.02 -15.51 9.32
CA PRO A 71 -1.81 -14.87 8.81
C PRO A 71 -0.70 -15.87 8.46
N ALA A 72 -0.53 -16.91 9.26
CA ALA A 72 0.45 -17.98 8.98
C ALA A 72 0.06 -18.81 7.76
N ALA A 73 -1.23 -19.15 7.61
CA ALA A 73 -1.73 -19.85 6.44
C ALA A 73 -1.53 -19.04 5.16
N ILE A 74 -1.86 -17.75 5.17
CA ILE A 74 -1.62 -16.86 4.02
C ILE A 74 -0.12 -16.71 3.75
N ALA A 75 0.71 -16.57 4.76
CA ALA A 75 2.17 -16.49 4.58
C ALA A 75 2.74 -17.72 3.87
N VAL A 76 2.14 -18.90 4.08
CA VAL A 76 2.54 -20.15 3.39
C VAL A 76 1.92 -20.25 2.00
N LEU A 77 0.60 -19.99 1.89
CA LEU A 77 -0.20 -20.27 0.69
C LEU A 77 -0.16 -19.16 -0.36
N ALA A 78 0.08 -17.89 0.02
CA ALA A 78 0.22 -16.82 -0.96
C ALA A 78 1.45 -17.08 -1.87
N PRO A 79 1.34 -16.90 -3.19
CA PRO A 79 2.44 -17.19 -4.12
C PRO A 79 3.62 -16.20 -4.01
N VAL A 80 3.39 -15.01 -3.46
CA VAL A 80 4.39 -13.95 -3.39
C VAL A 80 5.12 -13.96 -2.05
N LEU A 81 6.46 -13.85 -2.12
CA LEU A 81 7.34 -13.62 -0.97
C LEU A 81 7.94 -12.21 -1.09
N PRO A 82 7.39 -11.21 -0.37
CA PRO A 82 7.98 -9.88 -0.36
C PRO A 82 9.36 -9.90 0.27
N THR A 83 10.31 -9.14 -0.28
CA THR A 83 11.59 -8.89 0.38
C THR A 83 11.38 -8.04 1.64
N ARG A 84 12.36 -8.02 2.52
CA ARG A 84 12.25 -7.29 3.80
C ARG A 84 12.52 -5.79 3.59
N PHE A 85 11.59 -5.04 2.99
CA PHE A 85 11.76 -3.61 2.72
C PHE A 85 11.09 -2.71 3.79
N ALA A 86 9.89 -3.04 4.24
CA ALA A 86 9.13 -2.16 5.13
C ALA A 86 9.79 -1.98 6.51
N LYS A 87 10.30 -3.07 7.11
CA LYS A 87 10.90 -3.00 8.45
C LYS A 87 12.20 -2.19 8.50
N PRO A 88 13.16 -2.34 7.57
CA PRO A 88 14.33 -1.45 7.50
C PRO A 88 13.95 0.01 7.30
N PHE A 89 12.98 0.31 6.42
CA PHE A 89 12.49 1.66 6.20
C PHE A 89 11.93 2.28 7.49
N LEU A 90 11.05 1.58 8.21
CA LEU A 90 10.49 2.08 9.46
C LEU A 90 11.54 2.25 10.58
N ARG A 91 12.58 1.42 10.59
CA ARG A 91 13.68 1.54 11.56
C ARG A 91 14.60 2.75 11.33
N SER A 92 14.52 3.40 10.18
CA SER A 92 15.28 4.62 9.90
C SER A 92 14.64 5.89 10.47
N PHE A 93 13.50 5.77 11.15
CA PHE A 93 12.79 6.86 11.81
C PHE A 93 12.76 6.64 13.33
N ASP A 94 12.80 7.73 14.07
CA ASP A 94 12.38 7.73 15.46
C ASP A 94 10.85 7.90 15.52
N LEU A 95 10.13 6.78 15.51
CA LEU A 95 8.67 6.79 15.51
C LEU A 95 8.04 7.42 16.77
N SER A 96 8.83 7.82 17.77
CA SER A 96 8.35 8.60 18.90
C SER A 96 8.28 10.10 18.58
N GLN A 97 9.08 10.58 17.65
CA GLN A 97 9.19 11.96 17.22
C GLN A 97 8.68 12.13 15.78
N ASP A 98 9.18 11.31 14.86
CA ASP A 98 8.87 11.41 13.44
C ASP A 98 7.41 11.01 13.13
N LEU A 99 6.78 11.74 12.22
CA LEU A 99 5.45 11.47 11.71
C LEU A 99 5.56 10.62 10.44
N VAL A 100 5.25 9.34 10.57
CA VAL A 100 5.29 8.40 9.45
C VAL A 100 3.90 7.84 9.18
N ALA A 101 3.48 7.87 7.91
CA ALA A 101 2.19 7.33 7.49
C ALA A 101 2.32 6.07 6.62
N ASP A 102 1.32 5.21 6.68
CA ASP A 102 1.11 4.04 5.81
C ASP A 102 -0.16 4.25 4.99
N LEU A 103 0.01 4.56 3.71
CA LEU A 103 -1.06 4.86 2.78
C LEU A 103 -1.54 3.58 2.10
N GLY A 104 -2.84 3.31 2.20
CA GLY A 104 -3.41 2.02 1.82
C GLY A 104 -3.06 0.92 2.83
N SER A 105 -3.12 1.24 4.12
CA SER A 105 -2.67 0.34 5.20
C SER A 105 -3.52 -0.94 5.32
N GLY A 106 -4.74 -0.93 4.81
CA GLY A 106 -5.67 -2.04 4.91
C GLY A 106 -5.99 -2.42 6.36
N THR A 107 -5.94 -3.72 6.62
CA THR A 107 -6.31 -4.29 7.93
C THR A 107 -5.14 -4.45 8.90
N HIS A 108 -3.93 -3.98 8.56
CA HIS A 108 -2.71 -4.25 9.33
C HIS A 108 -1.94 -2.96 9.65
N ARG A 109 -1.63 -2.77 10.93
CA ARG A 109 -0.72 -1.74 11.40
C ARG A 109 0.68 -2.33 11.57
N ARG A 110 1.65 -1.82 10.81
CA ARG A 110 3.04 -2.31 10.82
C ARG A 110 3.88 -1.85 12.02
N ALA A 111 3.50 -0.73 12.64
CA ALA A 111 4.10 -0.23 13.88
C ALA A 111 3.06 0.57 14.70
N PRO A 112 3.12 0.55 16.06
CA PRO A 112 2.09 1.18 16.90
C PRO A 112 1.89 2.68 16.68
N SER A 113 2.97 3.42 16.39
CA SER A 113 2.95 4.88 16.19
C SER A 113 2.67 5.31 14.76
N LEU A 114 2.57 4.35 13.81
CA LEU A 114 2.34 4.62 12.40
C LEU A 114 0.92 5.18 12.19
N ILE A 115 0.79 6.22 11.37
CA ILE A 115 -0.50 6.77 10.96
C ILE A 115 -1.04 5.92 9.80
N CYS A 116 -2.11 5.18 10.03
CA CYS A 116 -2.72 4.32 9.04
C CYS A 116 -3.83 5.07 8.28
N ILE A 117 -3.67 5.20 6.96
CA ILE A 117 -4.59 5.91 6.06
C ILE A 117 -5.10 4.93 5.00
N ASP A 118 -6.40 4.89 4.77
CA ASP A 118 -7.00 4.01 3.76
C ASP A 118 -8.30 4.60 3.22
N GLY A 119 -8.70 4.18 2.02
CA GLY A 119 -10.01 4.49 1.45
C GLY A 119 -11.15 3.66 2.07
N GLY A 120 -10.83 2.53 2.70
CA GLY A 120 -11.76 1.65 3.39
C GLY A 120 -11.73 1.81 4.91
N GLU A 121 -12.90 1.65 5.55
CA GLU A 121 -13.01 1.72 7.00
C GLU A 121 -12.65 0.37 7.64
N TYR A 122 -11.36 0.16 7.92
CA TYR A 122 -10.85 -1.03 8.64
C TYR A 122 -10.53 -0.73 10.10
N GLY A 123 -10.43 -1.79 10.92
CA GLY A 123 -10.20 -1.65 12.38
C GLY A 123 -8.95 -0.85 12.74
N GLU A 124 -7.87 -1.01 11.99
CA GLU A 124 -6.57 -0.39 12.23
C GLU A 124 -6.38 0.97 11.54
N VAL A 125 -7.31 1.42 10.71
CA VAL A 125 -7.22 2.70 10.01
C VAL A 125 -7.51 3.85 10.96
N ASP A 126 -6.67 4.87 10.94
CA ASP A 126 -6.82 6.12 11.70
C ASP A 126 -7.55 7.18 10.88
N ILE A 127 -7.26 7.26 9.58
CA ILE A 127 -7.86 8.24 8.67
C ILE A 127 -8.47 7.52 7.46
N VAL A 128 -9.79 7.64 7.31
CA VAL A 128 -10.51 7.15 6.13
C VAL A 128 -10.69 8.32 5.16
N THR A 129 -10.15 8.18 3.94
CA THR A 129 -10.20 9.23 2.92
C THR A 129 -9.98 8.68 1.53
N ASP A 130 -10.38 9.46 0.51
CA ASP A 130 -9.87 9.25 -0.85
C ASP A 130 -8.37 9.53 -0.87
N LEU A 131 -7.58 8.56 -1.32
CA LEU A 131 -6.13 8.67 -1.33
C LEU A 131 -5.59 9.66 -2.36
N ARG A 132 -6.46 10.22 -3.23
CA ARG A 132 -6.14 11.32 -4.15
C ARG A 132 -6.10 12.67 -3.47
N THR A 133 -6.69 12.79 -2.27
CA THR A 133 -6.79 14.04 -1.52
C THR A 133 -6.64 13.76 -0.04
N LEU A 134 -5.40 13.80 0.44
CA LEU A 134 -5.10 13.48 1.84
C LEU A 134 -5.49 14.64 2.76
N PRO A 135 -6.21 14.39 3.87
CA PRO A 135 -6.58 15.41 4.84
C PRO A 135 -5.40 15.78 5.76
N LEU A 136 -4.24 16.03 5.15
CA LEU A 136 -2.99 16.36 5.81
C LEU A 136 -2.43 17.68 5.27
N ALA A 137 -1.80 18.44 6.13
CA ALA A 137 -1.09 19.66 5.74
C ALA A 137 0.08 19.34 4.79
N ALA A 138 0.45 20.29 3.95
CA ALA A 138 1.67 20.19 3.18
C ALA A 138 2.87 20.10 4.13
N ASP A 139 3.93 19.43 3.70
CA ASP A 139 5.22 19.37 4.40
C ASP A 139 5.13 18.85 5.86
N SER A 140 4.16 17.99 6.15
CA SER A 140 3.83 17.58 7.52
C SER A 140 4.30 16.18 7.93
N LEU A 141 4.75 15.35 6.97
CA LEU A 141 5.20 13.99 7.25
C LEU A 141 6.71 13.85 7.04
N ASP A 142 7.41 13.19 7.95
CA ASP A 142 8.82 12.82 7.83
C ASP A 142 9.00 11.58 6.94
N GLY A 143 8.02 10.68 6.93
CA GLY A 143 8.04 9.48 6.13
C GLY A 143 6.66 9.03 5.65
N LEU A 144 6.62 8.40 4.49
CA LEU A 144 5.41 7.83 3.92
C LEU A 144 5.72 6.48 3.30
N MET A 145 4.85 5.51 3.55
CA MET A 145 4.91 4.20 2.94
C MET A 145 3.61 3.92 2.18
N SER A 146 3.72 3.29 0.99
CA SER A 146 2.57 2.83 0.20
C SER A 146 2.90 1.48 -0.41
N VAL A 147 2.15 0.45 -0.06
CA VAL A 147 2.47 -0.94 -0.42
C VAL A 147 1.30 -1.58 -1.13
N ALA A 148 1.45 -1.85 -2.42
CA ALA A 148 0.40 -2.44 -3.26
C ALA A 148 -0.89 -1.59 -3.26
N VAL A 149 -0.76 -0.34 -3.69
CA VAL A 149 -1.85 0.64 -3.78
C VAL A 149 -1.94 1.25 -5.18
N LEU A 150 -0.79 1.63 -5.76
CA LEU A 150 -0.77 2.40 -7.01
C LEU A 150 -1.26 1.61 -8.22
N GLU A 151 -1.25 0.29 -8.16
CA GLU A 151 -1.89 -0.56 -9.17
C GLU A 151 -3.42 -0.51 -9.13
N HIS A 152 -3.99 -0.13 -8.01
CA HIS A 152 -5.44 -0.08 -7.76
C HIS A 152 -6.07 1.28 -8.02
N VAL A 153 -5.28 2.27 -8.43
CA VAL A 153 -5.75 3.62 -8.72
C VAL A 153 -5.64 3.94 -10.21
N PRO A 154 -6.64 4.63 -10.81
CA PRO A 154 -6.61 4.93 -12.24
C PRO A 154 -5.52 5.94 -12.62
N ASP A 155 -5.28 6.93 -11.74
CA ASP A 155 -4.37 8.06 -11.98
C ASP A 155 -3.26 8.09 -10.92
N PRO A 156 -2.20 7.28 -11.04
CA PRO A 156 -1.15 7.18 -10.03
C PRO A 156 -0.37 8.48 -9.85
N GLU A 157 -0.25 9.32 -10.89
CA GLU A 157 0.43 10.61 -10.82
C GLU A 157 -0.24 11.56 -9.83
N VAL A 158 -1.58 11.54 -9.72
CA VAL A 158 -2.32 12.33 -8.73
C VAL A 158 -1.93 11.90 -7.32
N HIS A 159 -1.83 10.58 -7.07
CA HIS A 159 -1.39 10.05 -5.78
C HIS A 159 0.05 10.42 -5.46
N ILE A 160 0.94 10.33 -6.45
CA ILE A 160 2.35 10.71 -6.30
C ILE A 160 2.49 12.20 -5.97
N THR A 161 1.74 13.05 -6.65
CA THR A 161 1.72 14.49 -6.37
C THR A 161 1.23 14.78 -4.96
N GLU A 162 0.21 14.07 -4.50
CA GLU A 162 -0.32 14.23 -3.15
C GLU A 162 0.64 13.68 -2.07
N MET A 163 1.31 12.56 -2.33
CA MET A 163 2.39 12.06 -1.48
C MET A 163 3.54 13.08 -1.40
N HIS A 164 3.89 13.70 -2.52
CA HIS A 164 4.90 14.75 -2.56
C HIS A 164 4.47 15.99 -1.74
N ARG A 165 3.22 16.39 -1.85
CA ARG A 165 2.68 17.55 -1.10
C ARG A 165 2.79 17.35 0.40
N VAL A 166 2.39 16.18 0.93
CA VAL A 166 2.32 15.94 2.39
C VAL A 166 3.67 15.65 3.02
N LEU A 167 4.66 15.16 2.25
CA LEU A 167 6.01 14.93 2.77
C LEU A 167 6.74 16.23 3.00
N ALA A 168 7.43 16.36 4.12
CA ALA A 168 8.35 17.47 4.41
C ALA A 168 9.56 17.45 3.45
N PRO A 169 10.20 18.59 3.16
CA PRO A 169 11.48 18.62 2.46
C PRO A 169 12.49 17.66 3.10
N GLY A 170 13.11 16.79 2.30
CA GLY A 170 13.97 15.70 2.80
C GLY A 170 13.21 14.51 3.39
N GLY A 171 11.90 14.55 3.49
CA GLY A 171 11.05 13.42 3.89
C GLY A 171 11.17 12.23 2.95
N ARG A 172 11.07 11.03 3.48
CA ARG A 172 11.35 9.78 2.75
C ARG A 172 10.08 9.06 2.37
N LEU A 173 10.09 8.47 1.17
CA LEU A 173 9.02 7.67 0.61
C LEU A 173 9.51 6.26 0.34
N LEU A 174 8.66 5.27 0.64
CA LEU A 174 8.82 3.89 0.19
C LEU A 174 7.52 3.43 -0.48
N CYS A 175 7.60 3.00 -1.75
CA CYS A 175 6.48 2.37 -2.42
C CYS A 175 6.86 0.97 -2.93
N PHE A 176 5.93 0.01 -2.78
CA PHE A 176 5.99 -1.28 -3.47
C PHE A 176 4.87 -1.34 -4.51
N ILE A 177 5.22 -1.69 -5.74
CA ILE A 177 4.28 -1.83 -6.85
C ILE A 177 4.52 -3.17 -7.55
N PRO A 178 3.46 -3.95 -7.87
CA PRO A 178 3.58 -5.19 -8.62
C PRO A 178 4.01 -4.95 -10.06
N PHE A 179 4.76 -5.94 -10.62
CA PHE A 179 5.15 -5.97 -12.03
C PHE A 179 4.64 -7.25 -12.69
N MET A 180 5.31 -8.39 -12.51
CA MET A 180 4.87 -9.67 -13.08
C MET A 180 3.91 -10.38 -12.14
N GLN A 181 2.69 -9.87 -12.05
CA GLN A 181 1.61 -10.48 -11.26
C GLN A 181 0.33 -10.55 -12.09
N PRO A 182 -0.45 -11.64 -11.99
CA PRO A 182 -1.77 -11.74 -12.56
C PRO A 182 -2.70 -10.63 -12.07
N PHE A 183 -3.80 -10.43 -12.78
CA PHE A 183 -4.87 -9.52 -12.38
C PHE A 183 -5.40 -9.87 -10.98
N HIS A 184 -5.46 -8.87 -10.08
CA HIS A 184 -5.94 -9.02 -8.71
C HIS A 184 -6.64 -7.73 -8.22
N ALA A 185 -7.89 -7.59 -8.56
CA ALA A 185 -8.67 -6.41 -8.19
C ALA A 185 -8.85 -6.24 -6.67
N SER A 186 -8.75 -4.98 -6.18
CA SER A 186 -9.05 -4.63 -4.79
C SER A 186 -9.40 -3.12 -4.65
N PRO A 187 -10.55 -2.64 -5.06
CA PRO A 187 -11.61 -3.27 -5.88
C PRO A 187 -11.28 -3.31 -7.38
N PHE A 188 -10.31 -2.51 -7.85
CA PHE A 188 -9.88 -2.41 -9.24
C PHE A 188 -8.41 -2.80 -9.37
N ASP A 189 -7.94 -3.04 -10.60
CA ASP A 189 -6.55 -3.35 -10.93
C ASP A 189 -6.27 -2.77 -12.32
N PHE A 190 -5.55 -1.64 -12.37
CA PHE A 190 -5.42 -0.83 -13.57
C PHE A 190 -4.11 -1.04 -14.30
N GLN A 191 -3.00 -1.25 -13.56
CA GLN A 191 -1.68 -1.08 -14.16
C GLN A 191 -0.55 -1.85 -13.46
N ARG A 192 0.54 -2.00 -14.22
CA ARG A 192 1.82 -2.55 -13.77
C ARG A 192 2.94 -1.65 -14.22
N PHE A 193 4.02 -1.57 -13.45
CA PHE A 193 5.15 -0.71 -13.79
C PHE A 193 6.44 -1.51 -13.90
N THR A 194 7.21 -1.21 -14.93
CA THR A 194 8.61 -1.62 -15.04
C THR A 194 9.50 -0.77 -14.14
N ASP A 195 10.76 -1.17 -13.94
CA ASP A 195 11.76 -0.35 -13.22
C ASP A 195 11.85 1.08 -13.82
N VAL A 196 11.97 1.19 -15.13
CA VAL A 196 12.05 2.50 -15.83
C VAL A 196 10.75 3.29 -15.66
N GLY A 197 9.58 2.63 -15.78
CA GLY A 197 8.29 3.27 -15.61
C GLY A 197 8.09 3.79 -14.16
N MET A 198 8.64 3.09 -13.15
CA MET A 198 8.62 3.60 -11.79
C MET A 198 9.49 4.85 -11.61
N ARG A 199 10.69 4.88 -12.21
CA ARG A 199 11.57 6.07 -12.14
C ARG A 199 10.90 7.28 -12.75
N GLU A 200 10.21 7.10 -13.86
CA GLU A 200 9.45 8.18 -14.51
C GLU A 200 8.27 8.62 -13.65
N LEU A 201 7.49 7.70 -13.11
CA LEU A 201 6.36 8.00 -12.25
C LEU A 201 6.76 8.81 -11.01
N PHE A 202 7.96 8.55 -10.46
CA PHE A 202 8.48 9.25 -9.27
C PHE A 202 9.42 10.42 -9.62
N HIS A 203 9.35 11.00 -10.82
CA HIS A 203 10.24 12.07 -11.29
C HIS A 203 10.26 13.33 -10.41
N GLN A 204 9.16 13.60 -9.67
CA GLN A 204 9.08 14.72 -8.72
C GLN A 204 9.94 14.51 -7.46
N PHE A 205 10.45 13.30 -7.25
CA PHE A 205 11.27 12.91 -6.12
C PHE A 205 12.71 12.66 -6.55
N GLU A 206 13.64 12.77 -5.59
CA GLU A 206 14.96 12.18 -5.73
C GLU A 206 14.83 10.66 -5.53
N VAL A 207 14.87 9.88 -6.60
CA VAL A 207 14.79 8.41 -6.54
C VAL A 207 16.10 7.85 -6.04
N LEU A 208 16.14 7.38 -4.81
CA LEU A 208 17.33 6.83 -4.17
C LEU A 208 17.64 5.41 -4.65
N SER A 209 16.61 4.59 -4.84
CA SER A 209 16.75 3.23 -5.37
C SER A 209 15.45 2.69 -5.95
N VAL A 210 15.55 1.87 -6.99
CA VAL A 210 14.51 0.94 -7.43
C VAL A 210 15.12 -0.45 -7.39
N ARG A 211 14.47 -1.38 -6.67
CA ARG A 211 15.00 -2.73 -6.44
C ARG A 211 13.87 -3.78 -6.43
N VAL A 212 14.25 -5.02 -6.62
CA VAL A 212 13.30 -6.14 -6.55
C VAL A 212 12.66 -6.20 -5.16
N GLY A 213 11.36 -6.03 -5.11
CA GLY A 213 10.53 -6.07 -3.90
C GLY A 213 9.89 -7.44 -3.66
N ALA A 214 9.67 -8.20 -4.74
CA ALA A 214 9.27 -9.61 -4.71
C ALA A 214 9.92 -10.31 -5.91
N GLY A 215 10.42 -11.53 -5.68
CA GLY A 215 11.37 -12.17 -6.59
C GLY A 215 10.76 -12.86 -7.81
N PRO A 216 11.64 -13.39 -8.68
CA PRO A 216 11.28 -14.09 -9.91
C PRO A 216 10.43 -15.33 -9.71
N THR A 217 10.71 -16.13 -8.66
CA THR A 217 9.94 -17.34 -8.38
C THR A 217 8.51 -17.01 -7.97
N SER A 218 8.31 -15.95 -7.20
CA SER A 218 6.98 -15.45 -6.85
C SER A 218 6.16 -15.08 -8.09
N ALA A 219 6.76 -14.41 -9.07
CA ALA A 219 6.13 -14.09 -10.33
C ALA A 219 5.73 -15.35 -11.10
N LEU A 220 6.69 -16.23 -11.33
CA LEU A 220 6.48 -17.49 -12.05
C LEU A 220 5.39 -18.33 -11.40
N LEU A 221 5.43 -18.49 -10.09
CA LEU A 221 4.47 -19.32 -9.36
C LEU A 221 3.05 -18.80 -9.48
N TRP A 222 2.83 -17.49 -9.33
CA TRP A 222 1.48 -16.95 -9.42
C TRP A 222 0.91 -17.13 -10.84
N VAL A 223 1.69 -16.80 -11.87
CA VAL A 223 1.29 -17.02 -13.27
C VAL A 223 1.06 -18.50 -13.55
N LEU A 224 1.94 -19.40 -13.07
CA LEU A 224 1.83 -20.84 -13.27
C LEU A 224 0.58 -21.42 -12.58
N GLN A 225 0.29 -21.02 -11.37
CA GLN A 225 -0.89 -21.46 -10.63
C GLN A 225 -2.19 -21.09 -11.33
N GLU A 226 -2.29 -19.85 -11.81
CA GLU A 226 -3.42 -19.37 -12.59
C GLU A 226 -3.53 -20.15 -13.92
N TRP A 227 -2.42 -20.33 -14.63
CA TRP A 227 -2.37 -21.03 -15.90
C TRP A 227 -2.79 -22.49 -15.74
N LEU A 228 -2.26 -23.21 -14.73
CA LEU A 228 -2.65 -24.60 -14.46
C LEU A 228 -4.14 -24.71 -14.13
N ALA A 229 -4.66 -23.80 -13.30
CA ALA A 229 -6.08 -23.79 -12.97
C ALA A 229 -6.94 -23.55 -14.22
N LEU A 230 -6.54 -22.66 -15.12
CA LEU A 230 -7.23 -22.41 -16.39
C LEU A 230 -7.23 -23.65 -17.30
N VAL A 231 -6.05 -24.26 -17.53
CA VAL A 231 -5.92 -25.44 -18.40
C VAL A 231 -6.74 -26.62 -17.87
N LEU A 232 -6.58 -26.93 -16.58
CA LEU A 232 -7.21 -28.08 -15.96
C LEU A 232 -8.73 -27.91 -15.76
N SER A 233 -9.22 -26.67 -15.73
CA SER A 233 -10.66 -26.39 -15.59
C SER A 233 -11.47 -26.65 -16.85
N LEU A 234 -10.82 -26.84 -18.00
CA LEU A 234 -11.44 -27.07 -19.33
C LEU A 234 -12.61 -26.11 -19.61
N GLY A 235 -12.45 -24.85 -19.26
CA GLY A 235 -13.47 -23.79 -19.44
C GLY A 235 -14.55 -23.73 -18.35
N SER A 236 -14.56 -24.62 -17.38
CA SER A 236 -15.51 -24.62 -16.28
C SER A 236 -15.14 -23.62 -15.18
N ARG A 237 -15.93 -22.55 -15.00
CA ARG A 237 -15.76 -21.59 -13.90
C ARG A 237 -15.84 -22.24 -12.50
N ARG A 238 -16.62 -23.31 -12.33
CA ARG A 238 -16.72 -24.02 -11.05
C ARG A 238 -15.45 -24.82 -10.78
N ALA A 239 -14.96 -25.57 -11.77
CA ALA A 239 -13.72 -26.30 -11.68
C ALA A 239 -12.54 -25.36 -11.40
N TYR A 240 -12.41 -24.25 -12.10
CA TYR A 240 -11.38 -23.24 -11.86
C TYR A 240 -11.36 -22.75 -10.40
N ARG A 241 -12.51 -22.40 -9.82
CA ARG A 241 -12.59 -21.94 -8.42
C ARG A 241 -12.16 -22.98 -7.39
N VAL A 242 -12.27 -24.26 -7.73
CA VAL A 242 -11.80 -25.36 -6.88
C VAL A 242 -10.32 -25.64 -7.10
N LEU A 243 -9.87 -25.65 -8.36
CA LEU A 243 -8.50 -25.96 -8.73
C LEU A 243 -7.49 -24.89 -8.28
N LEU A 244 -7.84 -23.60 -8.39
CA LEU A 244 -6.93 -22.52 -8.04
C LEU A 244 -6.39 -22.62 -6.59
N PRO A 245 -7.21 -22.80 -5.55
CA PRO A 245 -6.69 -23.04 -4.20
C PRO A 245 -5.83 -24.29 -4.06
N LEU A 246 -6.10 -25.33 -4.86
CA LEU A 246 -5.27 -26.53 -4.86
C LEU A 246 -3.88 -26.27 -5.45
N MET A 247 -3.79 -25.38 -6.45
CA MET A 247 -2.48 -24.98 -7.01
C MET A 247 -1.61 -24.23 -6.00
N TRP A 248 -2.18 -23.65 -4.94
CA TRP A 248 -1.41 -22.98 -3.88
C TRP A 248 -0.47 -23.92 -3.12
N ILE A 249 -0.61 -25.24 -3.29
CA ILE A 249 0.35 -26.23 -2.76
C ILE A 249 1.77 -25.99 -3.31
N LEU A 250 1.89 -25.33 -4.47
CA LEU A 250 3.18 -24.97 -5.07
C LEU A 250 3.81 -23.72 -4.43
N SER A 251 3.04 -22.93 -3.67
CA SER A 251 3.48 -21.65 -3.11
C SER A 251 4.75 -21.70 -2.23
N PRO A 252 5.05 -22.78 -1.48
CA PRO A 252 6.31 -22.88 -0.73
C PRO A 252 7.57 -22.73 -1.59
N LEU A 253 7.50 -23.05 -2.90
CA LEU A 253 8.63 -22.88 -3.83
C LEU A 253 9.08 -21.41 -3.92
N LYS A 254 8.23 -20.43 -3.55
CA LYS A 254 8.62 -19.01 -3.46
C LYS A 254 9.84 -18.77 -2.54
N LEU A 255 10.14 -19.70 -1.62
CA LEU A 255 11.33 -19.61 -0.77
C LEU A 255 12.64 -19.59 -1.56
N ILE A 256 12.63 -20.06 -2.82
CA ILE A 256 13.76 -19.92 -3.75
C ILE A 256 14.12 -18.44 -3.96
N ASP A 257 13.15 -17.53 -3.81
CA ASP A 257 13.39 -16.08 -3.89
C ASP A 257 14.26 -15.52 -2.76
N LEU A 258 14.50 -16.27 -1.69
CA LEU A 258 15.53 -15.89 -0.70
C LEU A 258 16.92 -15.77 -1.34
N LEU A 259 17.14 -16.50 -2.43
CA LEU A 259 18.36 -16.45 -3.25
C LEU A 259 18.13 -15.63 -4.52
N LEU A 260 17.10 -15.96 -5.32
CA LEU A 260 16.90 -15.40 -6.66
C LEU A 260 16.54 -13.91 -6.64
N ALA A 261 15.90 -13.39 -5.60
CA ALA A 261 15.62 -11.95 -5.50
C ALA A 261 16.89 -11.08 -5.44
N ARG A 262 18.05 -11.69 -5.14
CA ARG A 262 19.37 -11.02 -5.13
C ARG A 262 20.17 -11.22 -6.41
N HIS A 263 19.68 -12.01 -7.35
CA HIS A 263 20.35 -12.24 -8.63
C HIS A 263 20.43 -10.92 -9.41
N PRO A 264 21.56 -10.59 -10.08
CA PRO A 264 21.72 -9.34 -10.83
C PRO A 264 20.63 -9.09 -11.88
N ASN A 265 20.10 -10.15 -12.50
CA ASN A 265 19.04 -10.08 -13.51
C ASN A 265 17.64 -10.38 -12.93
N ALA A 266 17.45 -10.34 -11.62
CA ALA A 266 16.16 -10.66 -11.01
C ALA A 266 15.04 -9.68 -11.44
N SER A 267 15.40 -8.47 -11.85
CA SER A 267 14.46 -7.44 -12.33
C SER A 267 13.73 -7.85 -13.62
N VAL A 268 14.30 -8.74 -14.43
CA VAL A 268 13.71 -9.14 -15.74
C VAL A 268 12.32 -9.76 -15.56
N ILE A 269 12.13 -10.58 -14.52
CA ILE A 269 10.86 -11.25 -14.19
C ILE A 269 10.51 -11.07 -12.71
N ALA A 270 10.85 -9.94 -12.11
CA ALA A 270 10.47 -9.65 -10.73
C ALA A 270 8.93 -9.68 -10.56
N SER A 271 8.45 -10.18 -9.44
CA SER A 271 7.02 -10.10 -9.11
C SER A 271 6.59 -8.66 -8.82
N GLY A 272 7.48 -7.85 -8.27
CA GLY A 272 7.24 -6.43 -8.03
C GLY A 272 8.51 -5.70 -7.61
N PHE A 273 8.45 -4.38 -7.69
CA PHE A 273 9.55 -3.48 -7.35
C PHE A 273 9.25 -2.66 -6.10
N VAL A 274 10.30 -2.29 -5.40
CA VAL A 274 10.28 -1.27 -4.34
C VAL A 274 11.06 -0.06 -4.82
N VAL A 275 10.45 1.10 -4.77
CA VAL A 275 11.12 2.38 -4.89
C VAL A 275 11.32 2.98 -3.50
N GLU A 276 12.52 3.46 -3.22
CA GLU A 276 12.80 4.39 -2.14
C GLU A 276 13.18 5.74 -2.75
N ALA A 277 12.51 6.79 -2.28
CA ALA A 277 12.68 8.13 -2.80
C ALA A 277 12.67 9.14 -1.65
N ARG A 278 13.07 10.37 -1.96
CA ARG A 278 13.11 11.48 -1.01
C ARG A 278 12.53 12.72 -1.67
N LYS A 279 11.73 13.49 -0.93
CA LYS A 279 11.34 14.82 -1.38
C LYS A 279 12.58 15.71 -1.41
N PRO A 280 12.87 16.42 -2.51
CA PRO A 280 13.99 17.34 -2.57
C PRO A 280 13.96 18.34 -1.42
N LEU A 281 15.13 18.76 -0.93
CA LEU A 281 15.22 19.87 0.01
C LEU A 281 14.80 21.16 -0.68
N ALA A 282 14.18 22.09 0.06
CA ALA A 282 13.97 23.43 -0.44
C ALA A 282 15.33 24.05 -0.81
N SER A 283 15.38 24.76 -1.96
CA SER A 283 16.62 25.36 -2.45
C SER A 283 17.22 26.30 -1.38
N GLY A 284 18.33 25.88 -0.78
CA GLY A 284 19.05 26.62 0.28
C GLY A 284 19.15 25.92 1.64
N GLU A 285 18.45 24.81 1.87
CA GLU A 285 18.59 24.02 3.12
C GLU A 285 19.58 22.87 2.94
N THR A 286 20.71 22.97 3.62
CA THR A 286 21.59 21.81 3.87
C THR A 286 21.23 21.25 5.24
N ARG A 287 20.82 19.99 5.34
CA ARG A 287 20.79 19.32 6.65
C ARG A 287 22.21 19.25 7.21
N GLY A 288 22.45 19.97 8.31
CA GLY A 288 23.62 19.82 9.17
C GLY A 288 23.65 18.46 9.86
#